data_eb367f0f683d7003367828c4354c99ee
#
_entry.id   eb367f0f683d7003367828c4354c99ee
#
_cell.length_a   1.000
_cell.length_b   1.000
_cell.length_c   1.000
_cell.angle_alpha   90.00
_cell.angle_beta   90.00
_cell.angle_gamma   90.00
#
_symmetry.space_group_name_H-M   'P 1'
#
loop_
_entity.id
_entity.type
_entity.pdbx_description
1 polymer ?
#
loop_
_entity_poly.entity_id
_entity_poly.type
_entity_poly.pdbx_seq_one_letter_code
_entity_poly.pdbx_strand_id
1 'polypeptide(L)'
;MKLLPIAAALSTALLAPNLYADETTPLEFNGYMRGGVGLSNEGGSNSKWEVSKVGRLGNENDLYGEFGFRKEVYAEDDVSFLVDSMLSYWQGQDENAADKSVDVVQLNVQAVGLFEDKDIGIWAGERYYQRHDVHIVDNYYWDVSGIGAGVEHINMGPGKLSVALIQDTVTGDVFDGKETTAMIADIRYAGIPLWKNADLEVGIDMNFANEKQGQTVDADDSVMLTASLNQKLAGGFNKTILQVANSGYAEQMTTFGTGKGIVRDVNNNDADGFRLINWGVLAIGENIEFGHTVRYAASSGVGANNSDDESFSAVIRPLYKWDKRMRTILEIGGFVETIDNKDGAGGKFTIAQAWVPQVGFWSRPEFRIFATYLNDAEN
;
A
#
# COMPACT_ATOMS: atom_id res chain seq x y z
N MET A 1 1.26 38.17 -0.34
CA MET A 1 0.71 37.92 1.01
C MET A 1 1.60 36.87 1.65
N LYS A 2 2.37 37.21 2.68
CA LYS A 2 3.34 36.27 3.27
C LYS A 2 2.57 35.24 4.09
N LEU A 3 2.55 34.01 3.66
CA LEU A 3 2.12 32.86 4.48
C LEU A 3 3.21 32.62 5.53
N LEU A 4 2.86 32.79 6.79
CA LEU A 4 3.71 32.47 7.93
C LEU A 4 3.83 30.93 8.03
N PRO A 5 5.02 30.38 8.34
CA PRO A 5 5.18 28.93 8.48
C PRO A 5 4.49 28.44 9.77
N ILE A 6 3.47 27.59 9.62
CA ILE A 6 2.83 26.84 10.72
C ILE A 6 3.56 25.49 10.94
N ALA A 7 4.85 25.42 10.77
CA ALA A 7 5.60 24.17 10.82
C ALA A 7 6.52 24.01 12.04
N ALA A 8 6.28 24.68 13.15
CA ALA A 8 7.27 24.68 14.24
C ALA A 8 6.71 24.42 15.64
N ALA A 9 5.96 23.35 15.86
CA ALA A 9 5.46 23.11 17.24
C ALA A 9 5.24 21.65 17.67
N LEU A 10 5.85 20.64 17.07
CA LEU A 10 5.64 19.25 17.56
C LEU A 10 6.91 18.43 17.86
N SER A 11 8.10 19.02 17.85
CA SER A 11 9.34 18.25 17.99
C SER A 11 9.94 18.16 19.40
N THR A 12 9.25 18.57 20.45
CA THR A 12 9.85 18.61 21.81
C THR A 12 9.13 17.79 22.89
N ALA A 13 8.18 16.93 22.55
CA ALA A 13 7.37 16.23 23.53
C ALA A 13 7.94 14.88 24.05
N LEU A 14 9.10 14.43 23.62
CA LEU A 14 9.63 13.10 23.98
C LEU A 14 10.56 13.07 25.21
N LEU A 15 10.75 14.16 25.94
CA LEU A 15 11.60 14.21 27.15
C LEU A 15 10.86 14.79 28.38
N ALA A 16 9.60 14.42 28.60
CA ALA A 16 8.97 14.67 29.88
C ALA A 16 9.20 13.47 30.82
N PRO A 17 10.01 13.58 31.88
CA PRO A 17 10.00 12.59 32.94
C PRO A 17 8.65 12.69 33.68
N ASN A 18 7.96 11.57 33.82
CA ASN A 18 6.67 11.39 34.49
C ASN A 18 5.41 11.79 33.71
N LEU A 19 5.25 11.33 32.48
CA LEU A 19 3.92 11.02 32.01
C LEU A 19 3.48 9.76 32.77
N TYR A 20 2.41 9.88 33.57
CA TYR A 20 1.75 8.74 34.18
C TYR A 20 1.11 7.92 33.06
N ALA A 21 1.91 7.06 32.42
CA ALA A 21 1.30 5.97 31.66
C ALA A 21 0.51 5.16 32.67
N ASP A 22 -0.78 5.02 32.45
CA ASP A 22 -1.56 4.09 33.26
C ASP A 22 -0.90 2.72 33.14
N GLU A 23 -0.36 2.20 34.26
CA GLU A 23 0.32 0.89 34.28
C GLU A 23 -0.63 -0.24 33.85
N THR A 24 -1.93 0.06 33.79
CA THR A 24 -2.99 -0.92 33.47
C THR A 24 -3.15 -1.15 31.96
N THR A 25 -2.75 -0.22 31.09
CA THR A 25 -2.88 -0.41 29.64
C THR A 25 -1.75 -1.28 29.12
N PRO A 26 -2.03 -2.47 28.58
CA PRO A 26 -0.98 -3.36 28.09
C PRO A 26 -0.27 -2.79 26.87
N LEU A 27 1.00 -3.18 26.70
CA LEU A 27 1.70 -3.00 25.43
C LEU A 27 1.07 -3.97 24.41
N GLU A 28 0.49 -3.43 23.35
CA GLU A 28 -0.02 -4.23 22.25
C GLU A 28 1.12 -4.62 21.32
N PHE A 29 1.18 -5.88 20.96
CA PHE A 29 2.10 -6.40 19.96
C PHE A 29 1.30 -6.85 18.74
N ASN A 30 1.70 -6.41 17.57
CA ASN A 30 1.16 -6.84 16.29
C ASN A 30 2.29 -7.04 15.28
N GLY A 31 1.98 -7.63 14.14
CA GLY A 31 3.00 -7.74 13.10
C GLY A 31 2.63 -8.70 11.99
N TYR A 32 3.56 -8.83 11.08
CA TYR A 32 3.51 -9.71 9.93
C TYR A 32 4.84 -10.43 9.80
N MET A 33 4.81 -11.69 9.37
CA MET A 33 6.02 -12.43 9.05
C MET A 33 5.76 -13.38 7.89
N ARG A 34 6.73 -13.46 6.98
CA ARG A 34 6.82 -14.51 5.99
C ARG A 34 8.25 -15.00 5.89
N GLY A 35 8.40 -16.28 5.56
CA GLY A 35 9.69 -16.87 5.28
C GLY A 35 9.49 -18.24 4.66
N GLY A 36 10.35 -18.59 3.74
CA GLY A 36 10.25 -19.85 3.05
C GLY A 36 11.57 -20.23 2.36
N VAL A 37 11.58 -21.41 1.80
CA VAL A 37 12.66 -21.93 0.97
C VAL A 37 12.05 -22.59 -0.25
N GLY A 38 12.63 -22.37 -1.40
CA GLY A 38 12.22 -22.96 -2.65
C GLY A 38 13.41 -23.48 -3.44
N LEU A 39 13.14 -24.38 -4.37
CA LEU A 39 14.11 -24.92 -5.31
C LEU A 39 13.57 -24.73 -6.72
N SER A 40 14.40 -24.21 -7.62
CA SER A 40 14.12 -24.21 -9.05
C SER A 40 14.58 -25.52 -9.68
N ASN A 41 13.82 -26.06 -10.61
CA ASN A 41 14.22 -27.24 -11.39
C ASN A 41 15.38 -26.95 -12.36
N GLU A 42 15.63 -25.68 -12.66
CA GLU A 42 16.75 -25.23 -13.49
C GLU A 42 17.99 -24.86 -12.68
N GLY A 43 17.90 -24.92 -11.35
CA GLY A 43 18.95 -24.47 -10.44
C GLY A 43 18.95 -22.94 -10.29
N GLY A 44 19.98 -22.43 -9.60
CA GLY A 44 20.11 -20.99 -9.34
C GLY A 44 19.28 -20.48 -8.17
N SER A 45 19.25 -19.18 -8.01
CA SER A 45 18.52 -18.50 -6.94
C SER A 45 17.02 -18.46 -7.21
N ASN A 46 16.25 -18.51 -6.13
CA ASN A 46 14.80 -18.49 -6.18
C ASN A 46 14.31 -17.05 -6.01
N SER A 47 14.21 -16.31 -7.10
CA SER A 47 13.82 -14.89 -7.12
C SER A 47 12.31 -14.70 -7.21
N LYS A 48 11.85 -13.52 -6.81
CA LYS A 48 10.48 -13.05 -7.10
C LYS A 48 10.38 -12.72 -8.59
N TRP A 49 9.24 -13.07 -9.20
CA TRP A 49 8.97 -12.72 -10.58
C TRP A 49 7.57 -12.14 -10.73
N GLU A 50 7.48 -10.90 -11.18
CA GLU A 50 6.24 -10.19 -11.51
C GLU A 50 5.10 -10.36 -10.51
N VAL A 51 5.41 -10.34 -9.19
CA VAL A 51 4.46 -10.61 -8.09
C VAL A 51 3.22 -9.72 -8.21
N SER A 52 3.40 -8.45 -8.51
CA SER A 52 2.32 -7.47 -8.65
C SER A 52 1.41 -7.72 -9.85
N LYS A 53 1.85 -8.53 -10.82
CA LYS A 53 1.11 -8.83 -12.05
C LYS A 53 0.52 -10.25 -12.04
N VAL A 54 1.25 -11.23 -11.51
CA VAL A 54 0.84 -12.66 -11.58
C VAL A 54 0.49 -13.28 -10.23
N GLY A 55 0.61 -12.54 -9.13
CA GLY A 55 0.25 -13.00 -7.79
C GLY A 55 1.41 -13.49 -6.94
N ARG A 56 1.21 -13.44 -5.62
CA ARG A 56 2.25 -13.68 -4.62
C ARG A 56 2.35 -15.11 -4.11
N LEU A 57 1.34 -15.97 -4.32
CA LEU A 57 1.37 -17.34 -3.81
C LEU A 57 2.50 -18.14 -4.44
N GLY A 58 3.43 -18.69 -3.61
CA GLY A 58 4.57 -19.44 -4.09
C GLY A 58 5.56 -18.63 -4.95
N ASN A 59 5.57 -17.32 -4.79
CA ASN A 59 6.38 -16.37 -5.55
C ASN A 59 7.07 -15.34 -4.61
N GLU A 60 7.15 -15.66 -3.32
CA GLU A 60 7.80 -14.84 -2.30
C GLU A 60 8.61 -15.78 -1.39
N ASN A 61 9.90 -15.84 -1.61
CA ASN A 61 10.80 -16.75 -0.91
C ASN A 61 11.82 -16.02 -0.03
N ASP A 62 11.59 -14.73 0.23
CA ASP A 62 12.38 -13.92 1.16
C ASP A 62 11.97 -14.21 2.63
N LEU A 63 12.82 -13.81 3.56
CA LEU A 63 12.45 -13.67 4.95
C LEU A 63 12.13 -12.21 5.21
N TYR A 64 10.87 -11.92 5.51
CA TYR A 64 10.38 -10.59 5.83
C TYR A 64 9.56 -10.62 7.10
N GLY A 65 9.75 -9.64 7.96
CA GLY A 65 8.97 -9.47 9.17
C GLY A 65 8.72 -8.01 9.52
N GLU A 66 7.57 -7.74 10.13
CA GLU A 66 7.21 -6.48 10.76
C GLU A 66 6.83 -6.76 12.21
N PHE A 67 7.37 -5.97 13.14
CA PHE A 67 7.16 -6.11 14.58
C PHE A 67 6.65 -4.77 15.10
N GLY A 68 5.35 -4.67 15.30
CA GLY A 68 4.67 -3.47 15.74
C GLY A 68 4.40 -3.47 17.24
N PHE A 69 4.61 -2.33 17.86
CA PHE A 69 4.38 -2.07 19.27
C PHE A 69 3.53 -0.81 19.43
N ARG A 70 2.38 -0.94 20.06
CA ARG A 70 1.47 0.16 20.34
C ARG A 70 1.24 0.27 21.84
N LYS A 71 1.31 1.49 22.36
CA LYS A 71 1.03 1.79 23.77
C LYS A 71 0.17 3.04 23.88
N GLU A 72 -0.94 2.93 24.60
CA GLU A 72 -1.62 4.10 25.12
C GLU A 72 -0.79 4.65 26.28
N VAL A 73 -0.31 5.87 26.10
CA VAL A 73 0.59 6.52 27.07
C VAL A 73 -0.12 7.52 27.97
N TYR A 74 -1.36 7.86 27.62
CA TYR A 74 -2.24 8.72 28.39
C TYR A 74 -3.69 8.44 28.03
N ALA A 75 -4.57 8.36 29.03
CA ALA A 75 -6.02 8.28 28.90
C ALA A 75 -6.69 8.98 30.06
N GLU A 76 -7.50 10.00 29.81
CA GLU A 76 -8.34 10.72 30.79
C GLU A 76 -9.51 11.37 30.06
N ASP A 77 -10.73 11.28 30.62
CA ASP A 77 -11.93 11.97 30.14
C ASP A 77 -12.21 11.83 28.65
N ASP A 78 -12.17 10.62 28.10
CA ASP A 78 -12.31 10.30 26.67
C ASP A 78 -11.14 10.78 25.76
N VAL A 79 -10.09 11.38 26.30
CA VAL A 79 -8.89 11.75 25.56
C VAL A 79 -7.84 10.65 25.72
N SER A 80 -7.30 10.18 24.61
CA SER A 80 -6.25 9.16 24.59
C SER A 80 -5.10 9.60 23.69
N PHE A 81 -3.87 9.35 24.17
CA PHE A 81 -2.65 9.47 23.38
C PHE A 81 -1.97 8.12 23.24
N LEU A 82 -1.64 7.77 22.01
CA LEU A 82 -1.00 6.51 21.65
C LEU A 82 0.35 6.78 21.01
N VAL A 83 1.32 5.93 21.34
CA VAL A 83 2.58 5.82 20.61
C VAL A 83 2.57 4.52 19.84
N ASP A 84 2.88 4.61 18.55
CA ASP A 84 2.93 3.48 17.65
C ASP A 84 4.31 3.40 17.00
N SER A 85 4.93 2.21 17.02
CA SER A 85 6.23 1.97 16.42
C SER A 85 6.26 0.62 15.74
N MET A 86 6.99 0.51 14.63
CA MET A 86 7.16 -0.75 13.92
C MET A 86 8.56 -0.84 13.34
N LEU A 87 9.18 -2.00 13.56
CA LEU A 87 10.43 -2.39 12.94
C LEU A 87 10.14 -3.36 11.81
N SER A 88 10.77 -3.21 10.67
CA SER A 88 10.81 -4.23 9.64
C SER A 88 12.16 -4.94 9.62
N TYR A 89 12.14 -6.20 9.24
CA TYR A 89 13.31 -7.02 8.94
C TYR A 89 13.16 -7.63 7.57
N TRP A 90 14.17 -7.52 6.74
CA TRP A 90 14.22 -8.16 5.44
C TRP A 90 15.54 -8.89 5.23
N GLN A 91 15.47 -10.06 4.62
CA GLN A 91 16.61 -10.82 4.13
C GLN A 91 16.23 -11.47 2.80
N GLY A 92 16.97 -11.17 1.75
CA GLY A 92 16.86 -11.85 0.46
C GLY A 92 17.29 -13.31 0.53
N GLN A 93 16.87 -14.09 -0.46
CA GLN A 93 17.27 -15.51 -0.62
C GLN A 93 17.85 -15.79 -2.02
N ASP A 94 18.25 -14.76 -2.72
CA ASP A 94 19.02 -14.83 -3.94
C ASP A 94 20.53 -15.00 -3.65
N GLU A 95 21.37 -14.78 -4.63
CA GLU A 95 22.83 -14.79 -4.49
C GLU A 95 23.34 -13.77 -3.46
N ASN A 96 22.53 -12.77 -3.10
CA ASN A 96 22.77 -11.78 -2.07
C ASN A 96 22.06 -12.12 -0.73
N ALA A 97 21.87 -13.40 -0.42
CA ALA A 97 21.23 -13.84 0.84
C ALA A 97 21.91 -13.32 2.12
N ALA A 98 23.11 -12.76 2.01
CA ALA A 98 23.79 -12.06 3.10
C ALA A 98 23.22 -10.65 3.35
N ASP A 99 22.52 -10.08 2.40
CA ASP A 99 21.92 -8.75 2.53
C ASP A 99 20.74 -8.81 3.49
N LYS A 100 20.84 -8.00 4.53
CA LYS A 100 19.82 -7.88 5.59
C LYS A 100 19.60 -6.42 5.85
N SER A 101 18.33 -6.04 6.02
CA SER A 101 18.00 -4.72 6.51
C SER A 101 17.11 -4.80 7.75
N VAL A 102 17.27 -3.81 8.61
CA VAL A 102 16.36 -3.52 9.72
C VAL A 102 16.04 -2.04 9.63
N ASP A 103 14.78 -1.73 9.46
CA ASP A 103 14.32 -0.37 9.28
C ASP A 103 13.22 -0.03 10.29
N VAL A 104 13.16 1.23 10.74
CA VAL A 104 12.01 1.76 11.46
C VAL A 104 11.02 2.22 10.39
N VAL A 105 9.88 1.56 10.30
CA VAL A 105 8.87 1.84 9.25
C VAL A 105 7.62 2.56 9.79
N GLN A 106 7.49 2.63 11.11
CA GLN A 106 6.54 3.49 11.79
C GLN A 106 7.12 4.00 13.10
N LEU A 107 6.97 5.28 13.36
CA LEU A 107 7.24 5.93 14.64
C LEU A 107 6.39 7.19 14.73
N ASN A 108 5.25 7.10 15.38
CA ASN A 108 4.28 8.20 15.43
C ASN A 108 3.53 8.28 16.75
N VAL A 109 2.96 9.45 16.97
CA VAL A 109 2.03 9.72 18.07
C VAL A 109 0.67 10.02 17.49
N GLN A 110 -0.37 9.48 18.10
CA GLN A 110 -1.76 9.70 17.76
C GLN A 110 -2.51 10.21 18.98
N ALA A 111 -3.50 11.09 18.78
CA ALA A 111 -4.40 11.51 19.83
C ALA A 111 -5.84 11.51 19.32
N VAL A 112 -6.76 10.99 20.12
CA VAL A 112 -8.19 10.96 19.86
C VAL A 112 -8.95 11.56 21.04
N GLY A 113 -10.18 12.00 20.81
CA GLY A 113 -11.02 12.57 21.87
C GLY A 113 -10.73 14.02 22.24
N LEU A 114 -9.75 14.67 21.60
CA LEU A 114 -9.37 16.07 21.88
C LEU A 114 -10.44 17.09 21.47
N PHE A 115 -11.28 16.74 20.52
CA PHE A 115 -12.29 17.62 19.96
C PHE A 115 -13.70 17.30 20.52
N GLU A 116 -14.66 18.17 20.26
CA GLU A 116 -16.06 17.90 20.61
C GLU A 116 -16.57 16.61 19.96
N ASP A 117 -16.24 16.42 18.69
CA ASP A 117 -16.40 15.14 18.01
C ASP A 117 -15.24 14.19 18.40
N LYS A 118 -15.56 13.17 19.20
CA LYS A 118 -14.58 12.23 19.77
C LYS A 118 -13.97 11.28 18.75
N ASP A 119 -14.56 11.15 17.57
CA ASP A 119 -14.03 10.33 16.48
C ASP A 119 -12.84 10.98 15.77
N ILE A 120 -12.69 12.30 15.90
CA ILE A 120 -11.57 13.02 15.28
C ILE A 120 -10.25 12.62 15.93
N GLY A 121 -9.35 12.10 15.10
CA GLY A 121 -7.97 11.80 15.47
C GLY A 121 -6.98 12.78 14.84
N ILE A 122 -5.89 13.05 15.54
CA ILE A 122 -4.71 13.71 15.00
C ILE A 122 -3.50 12.81 15.13
N TRP A 123 -2.56 12.94 14.22
CA TRP A 123 -1.32 12.14 14.26
C TRP A 123 -0.13 12.94 13.73
N ALA A 124 1.08 12.56 14.16
CA ALA A 124 2.32 13.08 13.63
C ALA A 124 3.44 12.04 13.79
N GLY A 125 4.35 11.99 12.82
CA GLY A 125 5.49 11.07 12.78
C GLY A 125 5.52 10.24 11.49
N GLU A 126 6.27 9.15 11.50
CA GLU A 126 6.31 8.20 10.40
C GLU A 126 5.21 7.14 10.56
N ARG A 127 4.34 7.02 9.56
CA ARG A 127 3.14 6.19 9.68
C ARG A 127 2.78 5.51 8.36
N TYR A 128 2.30 4.26 8.44
CA TYR A 128 1.54 3.61 7.38
C TYR A 128 0.14 4.21 7.33
N TYR A 129 0.02 5.35 6.64
CA TYR A 129 -1.19 6.16 6.64
C TYR A 129 -2.23 5.64 5.66
N GLN A 130 -3.36 5.14 6.18
CA GLN A 130 -4.55 4.71 5.43
C GLN A 130 -4.26 3.94 4.13
N ARG A 131 -3.32 2.98 4.19
CA ARG A 131 -2.89 2.20 3.01
C ARG A 131 -4.01 1.30 2.49
N HIS A 132 -4.18 1.29 1.18
CA HIS A 132 -5.05 0.36 0.48
C HIS A 132 -4.26 -0.53 -0.47
N ASP A 133 -4.47 -1.84 -0.37
CA ASP A 133 -3.76 -2.84 -1.16
C ASP A 133 -4.70 -3.78 -1.92
N VAL A 134 -4.14 -4.45 -2.91
CA VAL A 134 -4.66 -5.67 -3.52
C VAL A 134 -3.81 -6.83 -3.00
N HIS A 135 -4.22 -7.41 -1.89
CA HIS A 135 -3.42 -8.35 -1.11
C HIS A 135 -2.86 -9.54 -1.91
N ILE A 136 -3.62 -10.10 -2.87
CA ILE A 136 -3.20 -11.29 -3.61
C ILE A 136 -2.06 -11.05 -4.59
N VAL A 137 -1.76 -9.80 -4.90
CA VAL A 137 -0.64 -9.36 -5.77
C VAL A 137 0.37 -8.47 -5.04
N ASP A 138 0.21 -8.29 -3.72
CA ASP A 138 1.07 -7.43 -2.89
C ASP A 138 1.24 -6.02 -3.46
N ASN A 139 0.18 -5.45 -4.02
CA ASN A 139 0.20 -4.13 -4.64
C ASN A 139 -0.63 -3.14 -3.83
N TYR A 140 0.05 -2.16 -3.27
CA TYR A 140 -0.57 -1.00 -2.62
C TYR A 140 -0.92 0.02 -3.69
N TYR A 141 -2.20 0.10 -4.05
CA TYR A 141 -2.65 1.02 -5.10
C TYR A 141 -2.89 2.45 -4.59
N TRP A 142 -3.01 2.63 -3.28
CA TRP A 142 -3.16 3.94 -2.63
C TRP A 142 -2.38 3.94 -1.32
N ASP A 143 -1.17 4.45 -1.35
CA ASP A 143 -0.24 4.49 -0.22
C ASP A 143 0.62 5.75 -0.29
N VAL A 144 0.39 6.65 0.64
CA VAL A 144 1.18 7.87 0.84
C VAL A 144 1.92 7.82 2.18
N SER A 145 2.20 6.62 2.70
CA SER A 145 2.89 6.41 3.98
C SER A 145 4.24 7.12 4.04
N GLY A 146 4.55 7.71 5.16
CA GLY A 146 5.82 8.43 5.36
C GLY A 146 5.79 9.30 6.60
N ILE A 147 6.77 10.20 6.68
CA ILE A 147 6.86 11.20 7.74
C ILE A 147 5.87 12.32 7.44
N GLY A 148 4.95 12.58 8.37
CA GLY A 148 3.93 13.60 8.14
C GLY A 148 3.08 13.87 9.36
N ALA A 149 1.97 14.54 9.14
CA ALA A 149 0.94 14.80 10.13
C ALA A 149 -0.44 14.90 9.46
N GLY A 150 -1.50 14.61 10.19
CA GLY A 150 -2.84 14.67 9.66
C GLY A 150 -3.92 14.72 10.71
N VAL A 151 -5.13 14.99 10.22
CA VAL A 151 -6.38 14.94 10.98
C VAL A 151 -7.29 13.93 10.28
N GLU A 152 -7.85 13.01 11.02
CA GLU A 152 -8.66 11.92 10.50
C GLU A 152 -10.06 11.90 11.08
N HIS A 153 -10.99 11.34 10.30
CA HIS A 153 -12.36 11.02 10.72
C HIS A 153 -13.23 12.22 11.09
N ILE A 154 -13.00 13.40 10.50
CA ILE A 154 -13.85 14.58 10.66
C ILE A 154 -15.23 14.26 10.07
N ASN A 155 -16.27 14.26 10.88
CA ASN A 155 -17.64 14.03 10.41
C ASN A 155 -18.11 15.15 9.49
N MET A 156 -18.42 14.82 8.23
CA MET A 156 -18.91 15.76 7.23
C MET A 156 -20.15 15.19 6.51
N GLY A 157 -21.25 15.10 7.22
CA GLY A 157 -22.49 14.53 6.69
C GLY A 157 -22.44 13.00 6.61
N PRO A 158 -22.65 12.37 5.44
CA PRO A 158 -22.79 10.92 5.36
C PRO A 158 -21.46 10.16 5.50
N GLY A 159 -20.32 10.82 5.37
CA GLY A 159 -18.99 10.25 5.41
C GLY A 159 -18.04 11.00 6.34
N LYS A 160 -16.78 10.54 6.35
CA LYS A 160 -15.72 11.10 7.17
C LYS A 160 -14.58 11.62 6.29
N LEU A 161 -14.17 12.87 6.57
CA LEU A 161 -13.02 13.51 5.92
C LEU A 161 -11.74 13.23 6.70
N SER A 162 -10.66 12.93 5.99
CA SER A 162 -9.28 12.87 6.51
C SER A 162 -8.38 13.72 5.63
N VAL A 163 -7.42 14.42 6.25
CA VAL A 163 -6.45 15.28 5.56
C VAL A 163 -5.08 15.03 6.15
N ALA A 164 -4.06 14.86 5.31
CA ALA A 164 -2.68 14.70 5.74
C ALA A 164 -1.72 15.47 4.84
N LEU A 165 -0.57 15.85 5.42
CA LEU A 165 0.58 16.36 4.70
C LEU A 165 1.76 15.46 5.02
N ILE A 166 2.35 14.86 3.99
CA ILE A 166 3.37 13.82 4.12
C ILE A 166 4.57 14.22 3.28
N GLN A 167 5.76 14.06 3.82
CA GLN A 167 6.98 14.23 3.06
C GLN A 167 7.16 13.01 2.15
N ASP A 168 7.26 13.25 0.85
CA ASP A 168 7.60 12.22 -0.11
C ASP A 168 9.08 11.86 0.01
N THR A 169 9.38 10.57 0.07
CA THR A 169 10.74 10.05 -0.01
C THR A 169 11.18 10.00 -1.46
N VAL A 170 11.60 11.12 -1.98
CA VAL A 170 12.18 11.15 -3.32
C VAL A 170 13.56 10.53 -3.27
N THR A 171 13.75 9.44 -4.01
CA THR A 171 15.05 8.79 -4.17
C THR A 171 15.67 9.18 -5.52
N GLY A 172 16.91 9.69 -5.49
CA GLY A 172 17.71 9.90 -6.69
C GLY A 172 17.72 11.32 -7.26
N ASP A 173 18.22 11.45 -8.47
CA ASP A 173 18.50 12.70 -9.18
C ASP A 173 17.26 13.47 -9.69
N VAL A 174 16.11 13.16 -9.14
CA VAL A 174 14.79 13.68 -9.51
C VAL A 174 14.72 15.20 -9.52
N PHE A 175 15.59 15.85 -8.77
CA PHE A 175 15.65 17.30 -8.66
C PHE A 175 16.88 17.91 -9.33
N ASP A 176 17.50 17.19 -10.25
CA ASP A 176 18.66 17.68 -11.04
C ASP A 176 19.74 18.33 -10.13
N GLY A 177 20.09 17.64 -9.05
CA GLY A 177 21.04 18.14 -8.05
C GLY A 177 20.56 19.32 -7.21
N LYS A 178 19.28 19.70 -7.31
CA LYS A 178 18.66 20.76 -6.52
C LYS A 178 18.24 20.24 -5.14
N GLU A 179 18.56 21.02 -4.09
CA GLU A 179 18.14 20.70 -2.72
C GLU A 179 16.66 21.07 -2.51
N THR A 180 15.76 20.11 -2.76
CA THR A 180 14.33 20.27 -2.48
C THR A 180 13.75 18.97 -1.96
N THR A 181 12.59 19.04 -1.36
CA THR A 181 11.78 17.89 -0.93
C THR A 181 10.43 17.97 -1.60
N ALA A 182 9.87 16.83 -1.98
CA ALA A 182 8.49 16.78 -2.39
C ALA A 182 7.58 16.54 -1.16
N MET A 183 6.37 17.07 -1.26
CA MET A 183 5.32 16.90 -0.26
C MET A 183 4.09 16.34 -0.96
N ILE A 184 3.35 15.49 -0.25
CA ILE A 184 2.06 14.97 -0.68
C ILE A 184 1.00 15.55 0.25
N ALA A 185 0.04 16.31 -0.31
CA ALA A 185 -1.21 16.60 0.37
C ALA A 185 -2.24 15.54 -0.03
N ASP A 186 -2.71 14.78 0.98
CA ASP A 186 -3.72 13.73 0.83
C ASP A 186 -5.02 14.19 1.46
N ILE A 187 -6.12 14.08 0.73
CA ILE A 187 -7.47 14.41 1.19
C ILE A 187 -8.38 13.26 0.81
N ARG A 188 -9.03 12.62 1.80
CA ARG A 188 -9.94 11.48 1.60
C ARG A 188 -11.29 11.72 2.24
N TYR A 189 -12.34 11.34 1.54
CA TYR A 189 -13.69 11.34 2.07
C TYR A 189 -14.29 9.93 1.89
N ALA A 190 -14.43 9.22 3.01
CA ALA A 190 -14.74 7.80 3.04
C ALA A 190 -16.08 7.50 3.73
N GLY A 191 -16.66 6.33 3.44
CA GLY A 191 -17.88 5.84 4.07
C GLY A 191 -19.15 6.50 3.53
N ILE A 192 -19.15 7.03 2.31
CA ILE A 192 -20.32 7.60 1.65
C ILE A 192 -21.29 6.47 1.28
N PRO A 193 -22.45 6.32 1.95
CA PRO A 193 -23.35 5.22 1.66
C PRO A 193 -24.01 5.39 0.28
N LEU A 194 -23.96 4.35 -0.56
CA LEU A 194 -24.60 4.35 -1.88
C LEU A 194 -25.89 3.53 -1.86
N TRP A 195 -25.79 2.25 -1.44
CA TRP A 195 -26.91 1.35 -1.22
C TRP A 195 -26.58 0.37 -0.11
N LYS A 196 -27.50 -0.53 0.21
CA LYS A 196 -27.28 -1.54 1.25
C LYS A 196 -26.01 -2.36 0.96
N ASN A 197 -25.08 -2.37 1.91
CA ASN A 197 -23.79 -3.07 1.82
C ASN A 197 -22.80 -2.49 0.80
N ALA A 198 -22.95 -1.22 0.42
CA ALA A 198 -21.98 -0.54 -0.44
C ALA A 198 -21.75 0.90 0.03
N ASP A 199 -20.50 1.29 0.01
CA ASP A 199 -20.03 2.64 0.27
C ASP A 199 -18.98 3.08 -0.77
N LEU A 200 -18.81 4.37 -0.88
CA LEU A 200 -17.81 5.00 -1.73
C LEU A 200 -16.79 5.73 -0.87
N GLU A 201 -15.54 5.60 -1.24
CA GLU A 201 -14.43 6.44 -0.78
C GLU A 201 -13.86 7.18 -1.98
N VAL A 202 -13.62 8.47 -1.83
CA VAL A 202 -12.98 9.30 -2.85
C VAL A 202 -11.84 10.08 -2.23
N GLY A 203 -10.82 10.40 -3.01
CA GLY A 203 -9.72 11.21 -2.52
C GLY A 203 -8.87 11.80 -3.64
N ILE A 204 -8.00 12.70 -3.22
CA ILE A 204 -7.04 13.40 -4.05
C ILE A 204 -5.69 13.41 -3.35
N ASP A 205 -4.66 13.02 -4.08
CA ASP A 205 -3.26 13.18 -3.71
C ASP A 205 -2.63 14.23 -4.62
N MET A 206 -1.97 15.20 -4.02
CA MET A 206 -1.25 16.24 -4.73
C MET A 206 0.22 16.20 -4.32
N ASN A 207 1.11 15.83 -5.24
CA ASN A 207 2.55 15.86 -5.01
C ASN A 207 3.11 17.17 -5.57
N PHE A 208 3.76 17.95 -4.71
CA PHE A 208 4.34 19.23 -5.06
C PHE A 208 5.76 19.40 -4.49
N ALA A 209 6.58 20.15 -5.20
CA ALA A 209 7.94 20.44 -4.75
C ALA A 209 7.93 21.53 -3.68
N ASN A 210 8.69 21.31 -2.60
CA ASN A 210 8.98 22.34 -1.62
C ASN A 210 10.34 22.98 -2.00
N GLU A 211 10.28 23.90 -2.94
CA GLU A 211 11.49 24.49 -3.55
C GLU A 211 12.27 25.34 -2.57
N LYS A 212 13.59 25.18 -2.58
CA LYS A 212 14.51 26.09 -1.86
C LYS A 212 14.49 27.46 -2.54
N GLN A 213 14.59 28.52 -1.76
CA GLN A 213 14.60 29.88 -2.27
C GLN A 213 15.69 30.09 -3.34
N GLY A 214 15.26 30.50 -4.54
CA GLY A 214 16.16 30.75 -5.67
C GLY A 214 16.48 29.51 -6.51
N GLN A 215 15.83 28.39 -6.25
CA GLN A 215 15.83 27.19 -7.09
C GLN A 215 14.43 26.95 -7.64
N THR A 216 14.34 26.48 -8.88
CA THR A 216 13.08 26.09 -9.51
C THR A 216 13.22 24.64 -9.96
N VAL A 217 12.22 23.84 -9.69
CA VAL A 217 12.10 22.47 -10.21
C VAL A 217 11.28 22.53 -11.49
N ASP A 218 11.86 22.07 -12.60
CA ASP A 218 11.22 22.17 -13.91
C ASP A 218 10.14 21.10 -14.12
N ALA A 219 10.14 20.03 -13.29
CA ALA A 219 9.09 19.02 -13.29
C ALA A 219 7.82 19.53 -12.61
N ASP A 220 6.70 19.32 -13.27
CA ASP A 220 5.38 19.78 -12.79
C ASP A 220 4.91 19.04 -11.53
N ASP A 221 4.05 19.70 -10.79
CA ASP A 221 3.29 19.08 -9.70
C ASP A 221 2.31 18.04 -10.26
N SER A 222 2.06 17.00 -9.49
CA SER A 222 1.24 15.87 -9.93
C SER A 222 -0.02 15.74 -9.08
N VAL A 223 -1.09 15.30 -9.70
CA VAL A 223 -2.37 15.03 -9.03
C VAL A 223 -2.85 13.62 -9.39
N MET A 224 -3.31 12.90 -8.37
CA MET A 224 -4.02 11.63 -8.54
C MET A 224 -5.39 11.70 -7.87
N LEU A 225 -6.43 11.37 -8.59
CA LEU A 225 -7.79 11.21 -8.06
C LEU A 225 -8.10 9.72 -7.93
N THR A 226 -8.64 9.34 -6.79
CA THR A 226 -9.04 7.95 -6.51
C THR A 226 -10.52 7.90 -6.15
N ALA A 227 -11.25 6.92 -6.71
CA ALA A 227 -12.60 6.56 -6.31
C ALA A 227 -12.66 5.04 -6.08
N SER A 228 -13.06 4.61 -4.88
CA SER A 228 -13.16 3.20 -4.47
C SER A 228 -14.58 2.86 -4.05
N LEU A 229 -15.25 2.05 -4.85
CA LEU A 229 -16.52 1.42 -4.50
C LEU A 229 -16.26 0.17 -3.68
N ASN A 230 -16.68 0.17 -2.42
CA ASN A 230 -16.55 -0.95 -1.50
C ASN A 230 -17.89 -1.67 -1.36
N GLN A 231 -17.92 -2.99 -1.53
CA GLN A 231 -19.13 -3.79 -1.48
C GLN A 231 -18.96 -5.01 -0.58
N LYS A 232 -19.89 -5.25 0.33
CA LYS A 232 -20.02 -6.55 1.01
C LYS A 232 -20.86 -7.45 0.12
N LEU A 233 -20.25 -8.53 -0.37
CA LEU A 233 -20.84 -9.39 -1.41
C LEU A 233 -20.50 -10.86 -1.13
N ALA A 234 -21.49 -11.75 -1.26
CA ALA A 234 -21.32 -13.21 -1.21
C ALA A 234 -20.47 -13.71 -0.03
N GLY A 235 -20.77 -13.23 1.18
CA GLY A 235 -20.04 -13.62 2.40
C GLY A 235 -18.61 -13.09 2.51
N GLY A 236 -18.22 -12.22 1.60
CA GLY A 236 -16.92 -11.55 1.56
C GLY A 236 -17.05 -10.09 1.12
N PHE A 237 -16.15 -9.64 0.26
CA PHE A 237 -16.16 -8.28 -0.26
C PHE A 237 -15.70 -8.23 -1.72
N ASN A 238 -16.08 -7.14 -2.39
CA ASN A 238 -15.55 -6.73 -3.69
C ASN A 238 -15.28 -5.24 -3.67
N LYS A 239 -14.16 -4.82 -4.24
CA LYS A 239 -13.80 -3.42 -4.45
C LYS A 239 -13.62 -3.14 -5.94
N THR A 240 -14.11 -2.00 -6.38
CA THR A 240 -13.84 -1.47 -7.73
C THR A 240 -13.24 -0.09 -7.57
N ILE A 241 -12.02 0.08 -8.05
CA ILE A 241 -11.22 1.28 -7.86
C ILE A 241 -10.93 1.89 -9.23
N LEU A 242 -11.18 3.19 -9.37
CA LEU A 242 -10.75 4.00 -10.48
C LEU A 242 -9.76 5.05 -9.97
N GLN A 243 -8.61 5.13 -10.62
CA GLN A 243 -7.64 6.19 -10.42
C GLN A 243 -7.39 6.91 -11.74
N VAL A 244 -7.27 8.22 -11.70
CA VAL A 244 -6.84 9.06 -12.82
C VAL A 244 -5.77 10.02 -12.32
N ALA A 245 -4.76 10.28 -13.14
CA ALA A 245 -3.60 11.02 -12.70
C ALA A 245 -2.93 11.77 -13.86
N ASN A 246 -2.13 12.78 -13.50
CA ASN A 246 -1.28 13.49 -14.45
C ASN A 246 0.18 13.47 -14.00
N SER A 247 1.06 13.92 -14.89
CA SER A 247 2.50 14.11 -14.66
C SER A 247 3.16 12.86 -14.03
N GLY A 248 3.97 13.00 -12.99
CA GLY A 248 4.66 11.89 -12.33
C GLY A 248 3.75 10.80 -11.76
N TYR A 249 2.49 11.10 -11.42
CA TYR A 249 1.51 10.07 -11.05
C TYR A 249 0.99 9.27 -12.26
N ALA A 250 0.98 9.83 -13.46
CA ALA A 250 0.52 9.13 -14.67
C ALA A 250 1.39 7.90 -14.99
N GLU A 251 2.71 8.02 -14.87
CA GLU A 251 3.65 6.89 -15.03
C GLU A 251 3.33 5.73 -14.09
N GLN A 252 2.91 6.02 -12.86
CA GLN A 252 2.58 4.99 -11.87
C GLN A 252 1.31 4.19 -12.18
N MET A 253 0.50 4.64 -13.11
CA MET A 253 -0.76 3.91 -13.43
C MET A 253 -0.46 2.54 -14.04
N THR A 254 0.44 2.46 -14.99
CA THR A 254 0.81 1.23 -15.69
C THR A 254 1.87 0.42 -14.98
N THR A 255 2.77 1.07 -14.23
CA THR A 255 3.86 0.40 -13.49
C THR A 255 3.48 -0.08 -12.09
N PHE A 256 2.21 0.00 -11.70
CA PHE A 256 1.71 -0.41 -10.39
C PHE A 256 2.23 0.40 -9.19
N GLY A 257 2.60 1.63 -9.43
CA GLY A 257 3.00 2.55 -8.37
C GLY A 257 1.90 2.85 -7.36
N THR A 258 2.28 3.41 -6.24
CA THR A 258 1.43 3.47 -5.04
C THR A 258 0.83 4.83 -4.75
N GLY A 259 1.38 5.90 -5.32
CA GLY A 259 1.08 7.29 -4.95
C GLY A 259 2.18 7.91 -4.07
N LYS A 260 3.19 7.11 -3.69
CA LYS A 260 4.38 7.53 -2.95
C LYS A 260 5.62 7.31 -3.79
N GLY A 261 6.65 8.13 -3.58
CA GLY A 261 7.95 7.97 -4.26
C GLY A 261 7.86 8.18 -5.76
N ILE A 262 7.01 9.11 -6.20
CA ILE A 262 6.89 9.44 -7.62
C ILE A 262 8.18 10.07 -8.15
N VAL A 263 8.48 9.74 -9.38
CA VAL A 263 9.58 10.38 -10.09
C VAL A 263 9.07 11.70 -10.69
N ARG A 264 9.51 12.83 -10.13
CA ARG A 264 9.28 14.16 -10.69
C ARG A 264 10.27 14.38 -11.83
N ASP A 265 9.85 14.11 -13.05
CA ASP A 265 10.66 14.23 -14.26
C ASP A 265 9.96 15.17 -15.24
N VAL A 266 10.70 16.10 -15.83
CA VAL A 266 10.20 17.00 -16.88
C VAL A 266 9.62 16.25 -18.09
N ASN A 267 10.09 15.03 -18.31
CA ASN A 267 9.58 14.17 -19.37
C ASN A 267 8.16 13.64 -19.07
N ASN A 268 7.64 13.83 -17.87
CA ASN A 268 6.28 13.45 -17.48
C ASN A 268 5.33 14.65 -17.34
N ASN A 269 5.77 15.89 -17.65
CA ASN A 269 4.94 17.08 -17.41
C ASN A 269 3.60 17.03 -18.15
N ASP A 270 3.59 16.52 -19.38
CA ASP A 270 2.39 16.37 -20.21
C ASP A 270 1.74 14.98 -20.11
N ALA A 271 2.20 14.13 -19.20
CA ALA A 271 1.68 12.78 -19.08
C ALA A 271 0.32 12.74 -18.37
N ASP A 272 -0.57 11.89 -18.89
CA ASP A 272 -1.87 11.55 -18.31
C ASP A 272 -2.04 10.03 -18.21
N GLY A 273 -2.79 9.57 -17.22
CA GLY A 273 -3.01 8.14 -17.08
C GLY A 273 -4.24 7.79 -16.24
N PHE A 274 -4.70 6.55 -16.37
CA PHE A 274 -5.74 6.00 -15.53
C PHE A 274 -5.49 4.53 -15.22
N ARG A 275 -6.13 4.07 -14.13
CA ARG A 275 -6.09 2.67 -13.71
C ARG A 275 -7.45 2.24 -13.18
N LEU A 276 -7.94 1.09 -13.65
CA LEU A 276 -9.14 0.42 -13.14
C LEU A 276 -8.73 -0.89 -12.49
N ILE A 277 -9.12 -1.08 -11.23
CA ILE A 277 -8.86 -2.29 -10.46
C ILE A 277 -10.19 -2.82 -9.95
N ASN A 278 -10.43 -4.12 -10.13
CA ASN A 278 -11.46 -4.85 -9.41
C ASN A 278 -10.81 -5.99 -8.63
N TRP A 279 -11.08 -6.09 -7.32
CA TRP A 279 -10.56 -7.16 -6.51
C TRP A 279 -11.46 -7.51 -5.33
N GLY A 280 -11.35 -8.74 -4.87
CA GLY A 280 -12.14 -9.17 -3.73
C GLY A 280 -11.89 -10.61 -3.33
N VAL A 281 -12.58 -11.01 -2.27
CA VAL A 281 -12.67 -12.39 -1.79
C VAL A 281 -14.13 -12.70 -1.56
N LEU A 282 -14.63 -13.75 -2.20
CA LEU A 282 -16.04 -14.18 -2.17
C LEU A 282 -16.13 -15.59 -1.59
N ALA A 283 -17.18 -15.88 -0.83
CA ALA A 283 -17.50 -17.23 -0.42
C ALA A 283 -18.42 -17.89 -1.46
N ILE A 284 -18.05 -19.08 -1.90
CA ILE A 284 -18.83 -19.90 -2.84
C ILE A 284 -19.25 -21.18 -2.11
N GLY A 285 -20.43 -21.14 -1.49
CA GLY A 285 -20.89 -22.19 -0.57
C GLY A 285 -20.06 -22.20 0.73
N GLU A 286 -19.99 -23.36 1.40
CA GLU A 286 -19.35 -23.48 2.71
C GLU A 286 -17.82 -23.74 2.60
N ASN A 287 -17.41 -24.42 1.54
CA ASN A 287 -16.06 -24.97 1.44
C ASN A 287 -15.13 -24.23 0.48
N ILE A 288 -15.61 -23.23 -0.26
CA ILE A 288 -14.80 -22.53 -1.25
C ILE A 288 -14.77 -21.04 -0.93
N GLU A 289 -13.57 -20.46 -0.91
CA GLU A 289 -13.37 -19.02 -0.99
C GLU A 289 -12.60 -18.69 -2.26
N PHE A 290 -12.96 -17.59 -2.90
CA PHE A 290 -12.44 -17.21 -4.19
C PHE A 290 -11.89 -15.80 -4.15
N GLY A 291 -10.56 -15.68 -4.13
CA GLY A 291 -9.87 -14.41 -4.31
C GLY A 291 -9.70 -14.11 -5.79
N HIS A 292 -9.84 -12.85 -6.17
CA HIS A 292 -9.62 -12.40 -7.54
C HIS A 292 -9.09 -10.98 -7.59
N THR A 293 -8.37 -10.64 -8.64
CA THR A 293 -8.14 -9.28 -9.10
C THR A 293 -8.06 -9.23 -10.61
N VAL A 294 -8.59 -8.15 -11.17
CA VAL A 294 -8.43 -7.77 -12.58
C VAL A 294 -8.04 -6.31 -12.60
N ARG A 295 -7.03 -5.98 -13.37
CA ARG A 295 -6.52 -4.63 -13.47
C ARG A 295 -6.24 -4.27 -14.93
N TYR A 296 -6.63 -3.06 -15.30
CA TYR A 296 -6.30 -2.43 -16.57
C TYR A 296 -5.80 -1.02 -16.30
N ALA A 297 -4.74 -0.61 -16.98
CA ALA A 297 -4.21 0.72 -16.88
C ALA A 297 -3.66 1.18 -18.22
N ALA A 298 -3.74 2.47 -18.47
CA ALA A 298 -3.11 3.12 -19.61
C ALA A 298 -2.60 4.49 -19.20
N SER A 299 -1.50 4.90 -19.81
CA SER A 299 -0.93 6.23 -19.68
C SER A 299 -0.38 6.70 -21.02
N SER A 300 -0.30 8.00 -21.21
CA SER A 300 0.23 8.62 -22.43
C SER A 300 1.24 9.71 -22.09
N GLY A 301 2.17 9.95 -22.99
CA GLY A 301 3.17 10.98 -22.81
C GLY A 301 4.20 10.69 -21.73
N VAL A 302 4.51 9.42 -21.46
CA VAL A 302 5.34 9.01 -20.33
C VAL A 302 6.82 8.94 -20.70
N GLY A 303 7.67 9.47 -19.82
CA GLY A 303 9.12 9.34 -19.87
C GLY A 303 9.78 10.02 -21.06
N ALA A 304 11.09 9.83 -21.18
CA ALA A 304 11.90 10.47 -22.21
C ALA A 304 11.52 10.07 -23.65
N ASN A 305 10.88 8.93 -23.83
CA ASN A 305 10.42 8.44 -25.12
C ASN A 305 9.00 8.90 -25.49
N ASN A 306 8.34 9.66 -24.60
CA ASN A 306 6.96 10.12 -24.74
C ASN A 306 6.04 8.95 -25.14
N SER A 307 6.15 7.83 -24.39
CA SER A 307 5.47 6.59 -24.72
C SER A 307 4.00 6.61 -24.30
N ASP A 308 3.20 5.85 -25.04
CA ASP A 308 1.84 5.45 -24.64
C ASP A 308 1.92 4.04 -24.08
N ASP A 309 1.75 3.93 -22.75
CA ASP A 309 1.89 2.68 -22.03
C ASP A 309 0.53 2.07 -21.72
N GLU A 310 0.46 0.75 -21.76
CA GLU A 310 -0.76 -0.01 -21.46
C GLU A 310 -0.41 -1.28 -20.68
N SER A 311 -1.20 -1.63 -19.67
CA SER A 311 -1.04 -2.90 -18.96
C SER A 311 -2.36 -3.51 -18.54
N PHE A 312 -2.47 -4.83 -18.69
CA PHE A 312 -3.57 -5.65 -18.20
C PHE A 312 -3.02 -6.80 -17.39
N SER A 313 -3.62 -7.05 -16.22
CA SER A 313 -3.33 -8.26 -15.45
C SER A 313 -4.57 -8.82 -14.78
N ALA A 314 -4.59 -10.15 -14.62
CA ALA A 314 -5.64 -10.85 -13.90
C ALA A 314 -5.07 -11.97 -13.05
N VAL A 315 -5.54 -12.10 -11.80
CA VAL A 315 -5.17 -13.19 -10.89
C VAL A 315 -6.43 -13.73 -10.23
N ILE A 316 -6.56 -15.04 -10.21
CA ILE A 316 -7.58 -15.76 -9.44
C ILE A 316 -6.92 -16.68 -8.43
N ARG A 317 -7.51 -16.77 -7.22
CA ARG A 317 -7.03 -17.62 -6.12
C ARG A 317 -8.18 -18.35 -5.45
N PRO A 318 -8.69 -19.44 -6.05
CA PRO A 318 -9.62 -20.32 -5.37
C PRO A 318 -8.94 -21.10 -4.24
N LEU A 319 -9.67 -21.24 -3.13
CA LEU A 319 -9.25 -21.94 -1.92
C LEU A 319 -10.34 -22.96 -1.56
N TYR A 320 -9.98 -24.23 -1.40
CA TYR A 320 -10.88 -25.27 -0.93
C TYR A 320 -10.55 -25.69 0.50
N LYS A 321 -11.55 -25.68 1.37
CA LYS A 321 -11.46 -26.05 2.79
C LYS A 321 -11.80 -27.54 2.95
N TRP A 322 -10.82 -28.34 3.33
CA TRP A 322 -11.02 -29.78 3.57
C TRP A 322 -11.61 -30.06 4.94
N ASP A 323 -11.10 -29.37 5.94
CA ASP A 323 -11.53 -29.44 7.32
C ASP A 323 -11.27 -28.10 8.05
N LYS A 324 -11.28 -28.11 9.39
CA LYS A 324 -11.09 -26.89 10.20
C LYS A 324 -9.69 -26.27 10.09
N ARG A 325 -8.69 -27.02 9.59
CA ARG A 325 -7.27 -26.63 9.64
C ARG A 325 -6.53 -26.81 8.32
N MET A 326 -7.10 -27.52 7.35
CA MET A 326 -6.42 -27.87 6.11
C MET A 326 -7.16 -27.33 4.91
N ARG A 327 -6.41 -26.74 3.98
CA ARG A 327 -6.93 -26.16 2.74
C ARG A 327 -5.97 -26.35 1.58
N THR A 328 -6.50 -26.50 0.37
CA THR A 328 -5.74 -26.41 -0.88
C THR A 328 -6.02 -25.08 -1.53
N ILE A 329 -4.98 -24.43 -2.01
CA ILE A 329 -5.04 -23.12 -2.66
C ILE A 329 -4.47 -23.27 -4.06
N LEU A 330 -5.21 -22.79 -5.06
CA LEU A 330 -4.68 -22.58 -6.40
C LEU A 330 -4.50 -21.09 -6.63
N GLU A 331 -3.54 -20.71 -7.46
CA GLU A 331 -3.41 -19.36 -7.98
C GLU A 331 -3.00 -19.40 -9.43
N ILE A 332 -3.75 -18.69 -10.26
CA ILE A 332 -3.48 -18.51 -11.67
C ILE A 332 -3.43 -17.02 -11.91
N GLY A 333 -2.33 -16.54 -12.46
CA GLY A 333 -2.14 -15.14 -12.82
C GLY A 333 -1.52 -14.98 -14.19
N GLY A 334 -1.82 -13.87 -14.85
CA GLY A 334 -1.21 -13.52 -16.13
C GLY A 334 -1.32 -12.04 -16.41
N PHE A 335 -0.45 -11.55 -17.29
CA PHE A 335 -0.41 -10.17 -17.73
C PHE A 335 0.00 -10.05 -19.19
N VAL A 336 -0.38 -8.96 -19.80
CA VAL A 336 0.14 -8.42 -21.05
C VAL A 336 0.31 -6.92 -20.88
N GLU A 337 1.38 -6.36 -21.44
CA GLU A 337 1.67 -4.93 -21.33
C GLU A 337 2.51 -4.44 -22.50
N THR A 338 2.45 -3.14 -22.75
CA THR A 338 3.41 -2.41 -23.55
C THR A 338 3.88 -1.23 -22.68
N ILE A 339 5.14 -1.22 -22.27
CA ILE A 339 5.75 -0.22 -21.42
C ILE A 339 7.01 0.30 -22.11
N ASP A 340 7.13 1.64 -22.27
CA ASP A 340 8.26 2.27 -22.95
C ASP A 340 8.50 1.66 -24.36
N ASN A 341 7.40 1.45 -25.10
CA ASN A 341 7.40 0.82 -26.44
C ASN A 341 7.95 -0.63 -26.47
N LYS A 342 7.92 -1.34 -25.35
CA LYS A 342 8.32 -2.74 -25.25
C LYS A 342 7.12 -3.57 -24.80
N ASP A 343 6.87 -4.63 -25.55
CA ASP A 343 5.82 -5.59 -25.19
C ASP A 343 6.32 -6.51 -24.08
N GLY A 344 5.41 -6.86 -23.17
CA GLY A 344 5.62 -7.77 -22.07
C GLY A 344 4.42 -8.69 -21.87
N ALA A 345 4.66 -9.97 -21.64
CA ALA A 345 3.61 -10.93 -21.34
C ALA A 345 4.11 -12.10 -20.51
N GLY A 346 3.26 -12.61 -19.63
CA GLY A 346 3.64 -13.78 -18.87
C GLY A 346 2.53 -14.32 -17.99
N GLY A 347 2.81 -15.46 -17.35
CA GLY A 347 1.83 -16.11 -16.52
C GLY A 347 2.42 -16.98 -15.43
N LYS A 348 1.57 -17.29 -14.45
CA LYS A 348 1.91 -18.14 -13.32
C LYS A 348 0.78 -19.09 -12.98
N PHE A 349 1.15 -20.31 -12.62
CA PHE A 349 0.27 -21.27 -11.97
C PHE A 349 0.92 -21.78 -10.69
N THR A 350 0.19 -21.74 -9.58
CA THR A 350 0.64 -22.28 -8.29
C THR A 350 -0.43 -23.17 -7.68
N ILE A 351 -0.02 -24.31 -7.14
CA ILE A 351 -0.80 -25.13 -6.23
C ILE A 351 -0.13 -25.20 -4.88
N ALA A 352 -0.90 -25.00 -3.81
CA ALA A 352 -0.38 -25.06 -2.45
C ALA A 352 -1.31 -25.88 -1.54
N GLN A 353 -0.72 -26.72 -0.69
CA GLN A 353 -1.41 -27.34 0.44
C GLN A 353 -1.01 -26.61 1.71
N ALA A 354 -1.99 -26.15 2.48
CA ALA A 354 -1.73 -25.30 3.64
C ALA A 354 -2.44 -25.79 4.91
N TRP A 355 -1.81 -25.49 6.05
CA TRP A 355 -2.32 -25.76 7.40
C TRP A 355 -2.40 -24.46 8.20
N VAL A 356 -3.51 -24.25 8.88
CA VAL A 356 -3.85 -23.01 9.62
C VAL A 356 -4.59 -23.36 10.92
N PRO A 357 -4.60 -22.49 11.94
CA PRO A 357 -5.35 -22.72 13.18
C PRO A 357 -6.86 -22.89 12.97
N GLN A 358 -7.42 -22.07 12.07
CA GLN A 358 -8.82 -22.11 11.68
C GLN A 358 -8.91 -21.78 10.19
N VAL A 359 -9.59 -22.61 9.41
CA VAL A 359 -9.65 -22.46 7.96
C VAL A 359 -10.40 -21.20 7.53
N GLY A 360 -9.85 -20.47 6.56
CA GLY A 360 -10.40 -19.26 5.96
C GLY A 360 -9.33 -18.54 5.14
N PHE A 361 -9.72 -17.71 4.18
CA PHE A 361 -8.80 -17.03 3.27
C PHE A 361 -7.71 -16.22 4.01
N TRP A 362 -8.11 -15.53 5.07
CA TRP A 362 -7.26 -14.63 5.87
C TRP A 362 -6.58 -15.30 7.07
N SER A 363 -6.79 -16.60 7.24
CA SER A 363 -6.31 -17.30 8.43
C SER A 363 -4.78 -17.32 8.51
N ARG A 364 -4.25 -16.93 9.66
CA ARG A 364 -2.83 -16.94 10.00
C ARG A 364 -2.63 -17.40 11.46
N PRO A 365 -1.46 -17.96 11.84
CA PRO A 365 -0.34 -18.30 10.96
C PRO A 365 -0.68 -19.43 9.98
N GLU A 366 0.09 -19.51 8.90
CA GLU A 366 -0.06 -20.52 7.86
C GLU A 366 1.25 -21.22 7.57
N PHE A 367 1.23 -22.55 7.54
CA PHE A 367 2.30 -23.36 6.96
C PHE A 367 1.83 -23.92 5.63
N ARG A 368 2.66 -23.86 4.59
CA ARG A 368 2.30 -24.35 3.27
C ARG A 368 3.46 -25.04 2.54
N ILE A 369 3.10 -26.03 1.73
CA ILE A 369 3.97 -26.60 0.70
C ILE A 369 3.35 -26.23 -0.63
N PHE A 370 4.16 -25.82 -1.60
CA PHE A 370 3.66 -25.37 -2.89
C PHE A 370 4.54 -25.83 -4.05
N ALA A 371 3.94 -25.83 -5.24
CA ALA A 371 4.62 -25.95 -6.52
C ALA A 371 4.14 -24.81 -7.42
N THR A 372 5.09 -24.11 -8.05
CA THR A 372 4.84 -22.98 -8.92
C THR A 372 5.46 -23.20 -10.29
N TYR A 373 4.70 -22.92 -11.32
CA TYR A 373 5.17 -22.82 -12.70
C TYR A 373 5.07 -21.35 -13.15
N LEU A 374 6.15 -20.82 -13.65
CA LEU A 374 6.27 -19.49 -14.23
C LEU A 374 6.52 -19.62 -15.73
N ASN A 375 5.91 -18.75 -16.50
CA ASN A 375 6.09 -18.65 -17.95
C ASN A 375 6.28 -17.19 -18.33
N ASP A 376 7.49 -16.86 -18.72
CA ASP A 376 7.83 -15.63 -19.39
C ASP A 376 7.61 -15.86 -20.88
N ALA A 377 6.69 -15.14 -21.50
CA ALA A 377 6.31 -15.37 -22.88
C ALA A 377 7.24 -14.65 -23.88
N GLU A 378 8.21 -13.86 -23.39
CA GLU A 378 9.18 -13.14 -24.19
C GLU A 378 10.54 -13.84 -24.34
N ASN A 379 10.80 -14.90 -23.55
CA ASN A 379 12.03 -15.67 -23.57
C ASN A 379 11.85 -17.10 -24.09
#